data_4fe80e836300eb4d224542c863ab6561
#
_entry.id   4fe80e836300eb4d224542c863ab6561
#
_cell.length_a   1.000
_cell.length_b   1.000
_cell.length_c   1.000
_cell.angle_alpha   90.00
_cell.angle_beta   90.00
_cell.angle_gamma   90.00
#
_symmetry.space_group_name_H-M   'P 1'
#
loop_
_entity.id
_entity.type
_entity.pdbx_description
1 polymer ?
#
loop_
_entity_poly.entity_id
_entity_poly.type
_entity_poly.pdbx_seq_one_letter_code
_entity_poly.pdbx_strand_id
1 'polypeptide(L)' 'MDIKLWYSKNMKQWRWTLLDSQLQSHKAGQKYDLREAMIEVATTVETMIENDEYRGQYE' A
#
# COMPACT_ATOMS: atom_id res chain seq x y z
N MET A 1 -6.30 3.72 8.01
CA MET A 1 -5.67 3.24 6.76
C MET A 1 -6.11 1.82 6.47
N ASP A 2 -6.60 1.61 5.28
CA ASP A 2 -7.04 0.29 4.84
C ASP A 2 -6.10 -0.23 3.77
N ILE A 3 -5.57 -1.42 3.99
CA ILE A 3 -4.69 -2.06 3.04
C ILE A 3 -5.31 -3.39 2.65
N LYS A 4 -5.42 -3.61 1.35
CA LYS A 4 -5.91 -4.89 0.82
C LYS A 4 -4.85 -5.49 -0.09
N LEU A 5 -4.70 -6.79 0.01
CA LEU A 5 -3.74 -7.53 -0.81
C LEU A 5 -4.41 -8.84 -1.21
N TRP A 6 -4.45 -9.10 -2.50
CA TRP A 6 -5.13 -10.31 -2.98
C TRP A 6 -4.48 -10.78 -4.28
N TYR A 7 -4.74 -12.04 -4.61
CA TYR A 7 -4.25 -12.61 -5.87
C TYR A 7 -5.34 -12.50 -6.92
N SER A 8 -5.02 -11.90 -8.06
CA SER A 8 -5.95 -11.76 -9.17
C SER A 8 -5.73 -12.93 -10.14
N LYS A 9 -6.71 -13.81 -10.20
CA LYS A 9 -6.62 -14.97 -11.09
C LYS A 9 -6.63 -14.56 -12.56
N ASN A 10 -7.36 -13.51 -12.87
CA ASN A 10 -7.45 -13.04 -14.26
C ASN A 10 -6.12 -12.48 -14.75
N MET A 11 -5.43 -11.74 -13.90
CA MET A 11 -4.17 -11.11 -14.25
C MET A 11 -2.97 -11.97 -13.88
N LYS A 12 -3.20 -13.00 -13.06
CA LYS A 12 -2.13 -13.87 -12.55
C LYS A 12 -1.08 -13.06 -11.83
N GLN A 13 -1.55 -12.10 -11.05
CA GLN A 13 -0.68 -11.20 -10.30
C GLN A 13 -1.27 -10.95 -8.93
N TRP A 14 -0.39 -10.57 -8.00
CA TRP A 14 -0.82 -10.08 -6.69
C TRP A 14 -1.09 -8.60 -6.83
N ARG A 15 -2.25 -8.19 -6.37
CA ARG A 15 -2.67 -6.79 -6.43
C ARG A 15 -2.88 -6.27 -5.03
N TRP A 16 -2.65 -4.99 -4.86
CA TRP A 16 -2.87 -4.36 -3.57
C TRP A 16 -3.43 -2.97 -3.74
N THR A 17 -4.17 -2.54 -2.73
CA THR A 17 -4.66 -1.17 -2.66
C THR A 17 -4.46 -0.67 -1.24
N LEU A 18 -4.24 0.63 -1.15
CA LEU A 18 -4.08 1.32 0.12
C LEU A 18 -4.97 2.54 0.09
N LEU A 19 -5.82 2.67 1.09
CA LEU A 19 -6.75 3.80 1.17
C LEU A 19 -6.63 4.44 2.53
N ASP A 20 -6.42 5.75 2.53
CA ASP A 20 -6.44 6.52 3.77
C ASP A 20 -7.45 7.65 3.63
N SER A 21 -8.57 7.51 4.32
CA SER A 21 -9.65 8.47 4.22
C SER A 21 -9.29 9.81 4.86
N GLN A 22 -8.42 9.80 5.88
CA GLN A 22 -8.00 11.04 6.52
C GLN A 22 -7.20 11.91 5.57
N LEU A 23 -6.29 11.30 4.85
CA LEU A 23 -5.42 12.01 3.93
C LEU A 23 -6.00 12.07 2.52
N GLN A 24 -7.10 11.36 2.31
CA GLN A 24 -7.70 11.22 0.99
C GLN A 24 -6.69 10.70 -0.02
N SER A 25 -5.84 9.79 0.45
CA SER A 25 -4.81 9.16 -0.39
C SER A 25 -5.27 7.79 -0.83
N HIS A 26 -5.01 7.48 -2.08
CA HIS A 26 -5.31 6.17 -2.63
C HIS A 26 -4.14 5.72 -3.48
N LYS A 27 -3.57 4.58 -3.10
CA LYS A 27 -2.44 4.00 -3.82
C LYS A 27 -2.79 2.58 -4.21
N ALA A 28 -2.18 2.12 -5.28
CA ALA A 28 -2.44 0.76 -5.76
C ALA A 28 -1.21 0.27 -6.52
N GLY A 29 -1.10 -1.04 -6.64
CA GLY A 29 0.00 -1.63 -7.37
C GLY A 29 -0.25 -3.09 -7.65
N GLN A 30 0.70 -3.71 -8.34
CA GLN A 30 0.60 -5.12 -8.68
C GLN A 30 2.00 -5.69 -8.95
N LYS A 31 2.18 -6.94 -8.54
CA LYS A 31 3.43 -7.65 -8.73
C LYS A 31 3.13 -9.12 -8.97
N TYR A 32 4.04 -9.79 -9.66
CA TYR A 32 3.86 -11.22 -9.90
C TYR A 32 4.08 -12.06 -8.65
N ASP A 33 4.96 -11.61 -7.77
CA ASP A 33 5.30 -12.36 -6.56
C ASP A 33 4.69 -11.70 -5.34
N LEU A 34 4.17 -12.53 -4.43
CA LEU A 34 3.60 -12.03 -3.19
C LEU A 34 4.62 -11.22 -2.39
N ARG A 35 5.83 -11.73 -2.30
CA ARG A 35 6.88 -11.05 -1.53
C ARG A 35 7.10 -9.62 -2.06
N GLU A 36 7.17 -9.49 -3.38
CA GLU A 36 7.39 -8.18 -3.98
C GLU A 36 6.20 -7.25 -3.76
N ALA A 37 4.99 -7.81 -3.81
CA ALA A 37 3.81 -7.00 -3.53
C ALA A 37 3.83 -6.49 -2.09
N MET A 38 4.22 -7.34 -1.16
CA MET A 38 4.29 -6.94 0.25
C MET A 38 5.36 -5.87 0.46
N ILE A 39 6.50 -6.00 -0.21
CA ILE A 39 7.54 -5.00 -0.13
C ILE A 39 7.05 -3.67 -0.68
N GLU A 40 6.31 -3.72 -1.77
CA GLU A 40 5.78 -2.49 -2.37
C GLU A 40 4.81 -1.80 -1.43
N VAL A 41 3.95 -2.56 -0.77
CA VAL A 41 3.03 -2.00 0.22
C VAL A 41 3.82 -1.35 1.36
N ALA A 42 4.80 -2.08 1.89
CA ALA A 42 5.60 -1.58 3.00
C ALA A 42 6.34 -0.31 2.61
N THR A 43 6.94 -0.30 1.43
CA THR A 43 7.67 0.88 0.95
C THR A 43 6.73 2.07 0.80
N THR A 44 5.54 1.83 0.28
CA THR A 44 4.57 2.90 0.09
C THR A 44 4.17 3.51 1.43
N VAL A 45 3.88 2.66 2.42
CA VAL A 45 3.51 3.14 3.75
C VAL A 45 4.65 3.92 4.37
N GLU A 46 5.86 3.40 4.28
CA GLU A 46 7.03 4.07 4.85
C GLU A 46 7.26 5.43 4.20
N THR A 47 7.07 5.50 2.89
CA THR A 47 7.25 6.75 2.18
C THR A 47 6.21 7.79 2.64
N MET A 48 4.98 7.36 2.83
CA MET A 48 3.94 8.26 3.31
C MET A 48 4.28 8.81 4.69
N ILE A 49 4.80 7.97 5.55
CA ILE A 49 5.18 8.38 6.89
C ILE A 49 6.38 9.34 6.83
N GLU A 50 7.37 9.02 6.02
CA GLU A 50 8.58 9.83 5.89
C GLU A 50 8.28 11.21 5.30
N ASN A 51 7.22 11.30 4.52
CA ASN A 51 6.81 12.59 3.94
C ASN A 51 5.91 13.39 4.87
N ASP A 52 5.91 13.03 6.16
CA ASP A 52 5.20 13.76 7.21
C ASP A 52 3.68 13.66 7.13
N GLU A 53 3.17 12.73 6.33
CA GLU A 53 1.73 12.58 6.22
C GLU A 53 1.11 12.13 7.54
N TYR A 54 1.90 11.43 8.37
CA TYR A 54 1.44 10.92 9.65
C TYR A 54 2.26 11.44 10.82
N ARG A 55 3.01 12.51 10.63
CA ARG A 55 3.94 12.96 11.65
C ARG A 55 3.26 13.18 13.00
N GLY A 56 2.12 13.84 12.98
CA GLY A 56 1.42 14.14 14.21
C GLY A 56 0.88 12.93 14.94
N GLN A 57 0.75 11.82 14.24
CA GLN A 57 0.23 10.58 14.81
C GLN A 57 1.33 9.69 15.35
N TYR A 58 2.56 9.97 15.00
CA TYR A 58 3.70 9.17 15.39
C TYR A 58 4.19 9.51 16.78
N GLU A 59 3.82 10.64 17.22
CA GLU A 59 4.18 11.06 18.55
C GLU A 59 3.32 10.36 19.59
#